data_f72cb186d640066d9c0cc4d98e580808
#
_entry.id   f72cb186d640066d9c0cc4d98e580808
#
_cell.length_a   1.000
_cell.length_b   1.000
_cell.length_c   1.000
_cell.angle_alpha   90.00
_cell.angle_beta   90.00
_cell.angle_gamma   90.00
#
_symmetry.space_group_name_H-M   'P 1'
#
loop_
_entity.id
_entity.type
_entity.pdbx_description
1 polymer ?
#
loop_
_entity_poly.entity_id
_entity_poly.type
_entity_poly.pdbx_seq_one_letter_code
_entity_poly.pdbx_strand_id
1 'polypeptide(L)'
;AMALPYGAGPDYDAHFDGARFIFSEGRLAVLPEDASKLHITAYGSTRVLRPPLSYLVAAAAAHSLSWTGIELQILFRAGSALLCALTLGLIFAALNRYLNNRWLALGGVLLVGLLPQFAFIASHLNDDSAAIFSVTFLIYCLIRLLRDPVKPSLVLLTGVAIGLVILSKFTAWVFLPVTGLALVLFARPEAGRWIFSIVLLGVGIILGGGWWIGFNIWHYGWNDPLLFNIGETLSTQYLTVDLDRVRSFAKEGISLADLILRNYDHFLDETLVASIGNLDWLRLRLGLPQYLLYTTVLVIGAVYVPVRWLGVLLATIRGVRSNDPRKLLFESLLFLAIVFQFFAYTLYEWIKEIQIQG
;
A
#
# COMPACT_ATOMS: atom_id res chain seq x y z
N ALA A 1 -17.95 -7.58 5.05
CA ALA A 1 -17.81 -8.24 3.73
C ALA A 1 -19.15 -8.76 3.19
N MET A 2 -19.95 -9.44 4.00
CA MET A 2 -21.24 -10.00 3.54
C MET A 2 -22.32 -8.94 3.26
N ALA A 3 -22.31 -7.83 3.96
CA ALA A 3 -23.34 -6.79 3.86
C ALA A 3 -23.15 -5.83 2.68
N LEU A 4 -21.97 -5.82 2.04
CA LEU A 4 -21.71 -4.91 0.92
C LEU A 4 -22.32 -5.48 -0.38
N PRO A 5 -23.10 -4.67 -1.14
CA PRO A 5 -23.62 -5.10 -2.42
C PRO A 5 -22.53 -5.51 -3.42
N TYR A 6 -22.91 -6.28 -4.43
CA TYR A 6 -22.04 -6.53 -5.58
C TYR A 6 -21.73 -5.21 -6.29
N GLY A 7 -20.48 -5.01 -6.69
CA GLY A 7 -20.07 -3.80 -7.43
C GLY A 7 -19.95 -2.53 -6.60
N ALA A 8 -20.13 -2.57 -5.26
CA ALA A 8 -19.99 -1.37 -4.42
C ALA A 8 -18.57 -0.83 -4.28
N GLY A 9 -17.55 -1.64 -4.56
CA GLY A 9 -16.16 -1.21 -4.55
C GLY A 9 -15.71 -0.64 -5.91
N PRO A 10 -14.83 0.37 -5.94
CA PRO A 10 -14.24 0.85 -7.18
C PRO A 10 -13.55 -0.29 -7.95
N ASP A 11 -13.65 -0.28 -9.28
CA ASP A 11 -13.02 -1.27 -10.17
C ASP A 11 -13.33 -2.75 -9.83
N TYR A 12 -14.46 -2.98 -9.17
CA TYR A 12 -14.81 -4.29 -8.62
C TYR A 12 -14.71 -5.44 -9.64
N ASP A 13 -15.26 -5.23 -10.86
CA ASP A 13 -15.28 -6.27 -11.89
C ASP A 13 -13.86 -6.66 -12.33
N ALA A 14 -12.96 -5.68 -12.44
CA ALA A 14 -11.58 -5.91 -12.82
C ALA A 14 -10.79 -6.63 -11.70
N HIS A 15 -11.04 -6.30 -10.44
CA HIS A 15 -10.46 -7.01 -9.31
C HIS A 15 -10.99 -8.44 -9.19
N PHE A 16 -12.31 -8.60 -9.34
CA PHE A 16 -12.97 -9.91 -9.33
C PHE A 16 -12.41 -10.83 -10.41
N ASP A 17 -12.25 -10.30 -11.63
CA ASP A 17 -11.75 -11.06 -12.76
C ASP A 17 -10.32 -11.57 -12.54
N GLY A 18 -9.44 -10.73 -11.99
CA GLY A 18 -8.07 -11.13 -11.63
C GLY A 18 -8.01 -12.27 -10.62
N ALA A 19 -8.84 -12.21 -9.57
CA ALA A 19 -8.92 -13.27 -8.57
C ALA A 19 -9.58 -14.54 -9.13
N ARG A 20 -10.64 -14.38 -9.94
CA ARG A 20 -11.36 -15.48 -10.62
C ARG A 20 -10.41 -16.25 -11.54
N PHE A 21 -9.58 -15.56 -12.33
CA PHE A 21 -8.64 -16.22 -13.22
C PHE A 21 -7.67 -17.11 -12.44
N ILE A 22 -7.07 -16.59 -11.34
CA ILE A 22 -6.16 -17.38 -10.51
C ILE A 22 -6.89 -18.55 -9.85
N PHE A 23 -8.13 -18.34 -9.39
CA PHE A 23 -8.96 -19.39 -8.79
C PHE A 23 -9.28 -20.51 -9.79
N SER A 24 -9.65 -20.18 -11.02
CA SER A 24 -10.09 -21.17 -12.02
C SER A 24 -8.93 -21.85 -12.75
N GLU A 25 -7.85 -21.13 -13.05
CA GLU A 25 -6.73 -21.63 -13.85
C GLU A 25 -5.56 -22.13 -12.97
N GLY A 26 -5.52 -21.79 -11.67
CA GLY A 26 -4.45 -22.17 -10.74
C GLY A 26 -3.09 -21.54 -11.04
N ARG A 27 -3.05 -20.47 -11.86
CA ARG A 27 -1.82 -19.79 -12.30
C ARG A 27 -2.06 -18.29 -12.53
N LEU A 28 -0.99 -17.53 -12.70
CA LEU A 28 -1.08 -16.16 -13.20
C LEU A 28 -1.41 -16.14 -14.69
N ALA A 29 -2.10 -15.08 -15.12
CA ALA A 29 -2.39 -14.86 -16.54
C ALA A 29 -1.13 -14.46 -17.31
N VAL A 30 -1.05 -14.92 -18.55
CA VAL A 30 -0.03 -14.52 -19.53
C VAL A 30 -0.73 -13.88 -20.71
N LEU A 31 -0.35 -12.66 -21.05
CA LEU A 31 -0.96 -11.90 -22.13
C LEU A 31 -0.01 -11.86 -23.35
N PRO A 32 -0.53 -11.88 -24.58
CA PRO A 32 -1.96 -11.79 -24.94
C PRO A 32 -2.74 -13.11 -24.89
N GLU A 33 -2.11 -14.25 -24.61
CA GLU A 33 -2.70 -15.60 -24.76
C GLU A 33 -4.00 -15.77 -23.97
N ASP A 34 -4.04 -15.20 -22.75
CA ASP A 34 -5.20 -15.30 -21.87
C ASP A 34 -6.20 -14.13 -22.01
N ALA A 35 -5.98 -13.19 -22.94
CA ALA A 35 -6.81 -11.99 -23.06
C ALA A 35 -8.31 -12.30 -23.26
N SER A 36 -8.64 -13.38 -23.98
CA SER A 36 -10.03 -13.79 -24.21
C SER A 36 -10.77 -14.30 -22.96
N LYS A 37 -10.04 -14.63 -21.90
CA LYS A 37 -10.58 -15.10 -20.62
C LYS A 37 -10.75 -13.99 -19.59
N LEU A 38 -10.32 -12.77 -19.92
CA LEU A 38 -10.20 -11.65 -18.99
C LEU A 38 -11.11 -10.50 -19.40
N HIS A 39 -11.58 -9.78 -18.39
CA HIS A 39 -12.22 -8.50 -18.60
C HIS A 39 -11.16 -7.41 -18.83
N ILE A 40 -11.15 -6.85 -20.05
CA ILE A 40 -10.33 -5.69 -20.39
C ILE A 40 -11.23 -4.46 -20.31
N THR A 41 -10.81 -3.48 -19.53
CA THR A 41 -11.58 -2.24 -19.31
C THR A 41 -11.66 -1.40 -20.58
N ALA A 42 -12.54 -0.40 -20.62
CA ALA A 42 -12.64 0.56 -21.71
C ALA A 42 -11.33 1.35 -21.97
N TYR A 43 -10.44 1.41 -20.98
CA TYR A 43 -9.09 1.98 -21.12
C TYR A 43 -8.04 0.97 -21.66
N GLY A 44 -8.46 -0.21 -22.09
CA GLY A 44 -7.56 -1.27 -22.55
C GLY A 44 -6.67 -1.84 -21.43
N SER A 45 -7.07 -1.74 -20.18
CA SER A 45 -6.30 -2.23 -19.04
C SER A 45 -6.97 -3.42 -18.34
N THR A 46 -6.16 -4.23 -17.64
CA THR A 46 -6.63 -5.31 -16.79
C THR A 46 -5.84 -5.38 -15.49
N ARG A 47 -6.47 -5.83 -14.42
CA ARG A 47 -5.83 -5.94 -13.11
C ARG A 47 -4.83 -7.09 -13.01
N VAL A 48 -4.84 -8.05 -13.93
CA VAL A 48 -3.85 -9.15 -13.94
C VAL A 48 -2.42 -8.69 -14.28
N LEU A 49 -2.25 -7.49 -14.88
CA LEU A 49 -0.95 -6.87 -15.11
C LEU A 49 -0.37 -6.17 -13.86
N ARG A 50 -1.07 -6.20 -12.75
CA ARG A 50 -0.62 -5.60 -11.49
C ARG A 50 -0.04 -6.65 -10.55
N PRO A 51 0.73 -6.22 -9.53
CA PRO A 51 1.23 -7.14 -8.50
C PRO A 51 0.09 -7.97 -7.89
N PRO A 52 0.21 -9.32 -7.86
CA PRO A 52 -0.94 -10.21 -7.69
C PRO A 52 -1.28 -10.60 -6.24
N LEU A 53 -0.63 -10.04 -5.20
CA LEU A 53 -0.76 -10.53 -3.82
C LEU A 53 -2.21 -10.63 -3.34
N SER A 54 -3.01 -9.58 -3.57
CA SER A 54 -4.42 -9.57 -3.14
C SER A 54 -5.23 -10.66 -3.83
N TYR A 55 -5.01 -10.89 -5.11
CA TYR A 55 -5.72 -11.91 -5.90
C TYR A 55 -5.29 -13.32 -5.55
N LEU A 56 -4.00 -13.54 -5.23
CA LEU A 56 -3.49 -14.81 -4.73
C LEU A 56 -4.12 -15.15 -3.38
N VAL A 57 -4.17 -14.18 -2.46
CA VAL A 57 -4.79 -14.39 -1.14
C VAL A 57 -6.30 -14.60 -1.26
N ALA A 58 -6.97 -13.85 -2.14
CA ALA A 58 -8.40 -14.02 -2.40
C ALA A 58 -8.70 -15.40 -2.99
N ALA A 59 -7.95 -15.85 -3.99
CA ALA A 59 -8.09 -17.19 -4.58
C ALA A 59 -7.82 -18.30 -3.55
N ALA A 60 -6.77 -18.17 -2.73
CA ALA A 60 -6.47 -19.11 -1.65
C ALA A 60 -7.58 -19.18 -0.60
N ALA A 61 -8.12 -18.02 -0.18
CA ALA A 61 -9.25 -17.96 0.75
C ALA A 61 -10.49 -18.64 0.15
N ALA A 62 -10.80 -18.38 -1.13
CA ALA A 62 -11.92 -18.99 -1.81
C ALA A 62 -11.77 -20.52 -1.95
N HIS A 63 -10.56 -21.02 -2.31
CA HIS A 63 -10.31 -22.47 -2.34
C HIS A 63 -10.50 -23.11 -0.96
N SER A 64 -9.99 -22.46 0.09
CA SER A 64 -10.09 -22.96 1.47
C SER A 64 -11.53 -23.01 1.99
N LEU A 65 -12.42 -22.17 1.46
CA LEU A 65 -13.80 -22.02 1.90
C LEU A 65 -14.83 -22.50 0.87
N SER A 66 -14.41 -23.07 -0.27
CA SER A 66 -15.28 -23.50 -1.36
C SER A 66 -16.34 -24.54 -0.94
N TRP A 67 -16.02 -25.36 0.07
CA TRP A 67 -16.93 -26.35 0.65
C TRP A 67 -18.16 -25.76 1.36
N THR A 68 -18.13 -24.45 1.66
CA THR A 68 -19.25 -23.77 2.36
C THR A 68 -20.47 -23.49 1.49
N GLY A 69 -20.32 -23.58 0.15
CA GLY A 69 -21.38 -23.20 -0.80
C GLY A 69 -21.67 -21.70 -0.87
N ILE A 70 -20.85 -20.86 -0.23
CA ILE A 70 -20.96 -19.39 -0.29
C ILE A 70 -20.53 -18.91 -1.68
N GLU A 71 -21.17 -17.88 -2.19
CA GLU A 71 -20.85 -17.29 -3.50
C GLU A 71 -19.40 -16.86 -3.60
N LEU A 72 -18.77 -17.14 -4.74
CA LEU A 72 -17.34 -16.91 -4.98
C LEU A 72 -16.91 -15.46 -4.71
N GLN A 73 -17.74 -14.49 -5.06
CA GLN A 73 -17.49 -13.08 -4.80
C GLN A 73 -17.34 -12.75 -3.31
N ILE A 74 -18.10 -13.41 -2.44
CA ILE A 74 -18.01 -13.23 -0.98
C ILE A 74 -16.75 -13.92 -0.47
N LEU A 75 -16.41 -15.09 -1.02
CA LEU A 75 -15.20 -15.83 -0.67
C LEU A 75 -13.93 -15.03 -1.01
N PHE A 76 -13.89 -14.33 -2.15
CA PHE A 76 -12.76 -13.46 -2.50
C PHE A 76 -12.59 -12.29 -1.52
N ARG A 77 -13.70 -11.71 -1.04
CA ARG A 77 -13.66 -10.64 -0.01
C ARG A 77 -13.06 -11.12 1.31
N ALA A 78 -13.17 -12.43 1.62
CA ALA A 78 -12.53 -12.99 2.82
C ALA A 78 -11.00 -12.82 2.79
N GLY A 79 -10.37 -12.80 1.61
CA GLY A 79 -8.95 -12.51 1.46
C GLY A 79 -8.58 -11.10 1.92
N SER A 80 -9.32 -10.07 1.50
CA SER A 80 -9.11 -8.69 1.96
C SER A 80 -9.37 -8.55 3.46
N ALA A 81 -10.45 -9.16 3.97
CA ALA A 81 -10.75 -9.16 5.40
C ALA A 81 -9.63 -9.82 6.23
N LEU A 82 -9.07 -10.93 5.76
CA LEU A 82 -7.93 -11.60 6.40
C LEU A 82 -6.70 -10.70 6.43
N LEU A 83 -6.32 -10.09 5.31
CA LEU A 83 -5.17 -9.18 5.24
C LEU A 83 -5.34 -7.99 6.19
N CYS A 84 -6.53 -7.38 6.23
CA CYS A 84 -6.83 -6.29 7.15
C CYS A 84 -6.82 -6.73 8.63
N ALA A 85 -7.33 -7.93 8.95
CA ALA A 85 -7.24 -8.47 10.30
C ALA A 85 -5.79 -8.71 10.75
N LEU A 86 -4.96 -9.29 9.88
CA LEU A 86 -3.52 -9.45 10.12
C LEU A 86 -2.81 -8.10 10.26
N THR A 87 -3.22 -7.09 9.49
CA THR A 87 -2.71 -5.72 9.62
C THR A 87 -2.96 -5.16 11.02
N LEU A 88 -4.17 -5.31 11.57
CA LEU A 88 -4.47 -4.85 12.94
C LEU A 88 -3.60 -5.56 13.98
N GLY A 89 -3.37 -6.86 13.82
CA GLY A 89 -2.44 -7.62 14.65
C GLY A 89 -1.00 -7.11 14.57
N LEU A 90 -0.53 -6.80 13.36
CA LEU A 90 0.80 -6.23 13.12
C LEU A 90 0.91 -4.80 13.70
N ILE A 91 -0.11 -3.96 13.57
CA ILE A 91 -0.15 -2.63 14.18
C ILE A 91 -0.02 -2.75 15.71
N PHE A 92 -0.77 -3.66 16.33
CA PHE A 92 -0.63 -3.91 17.77
C PHE A 92 0.80 -4.32 18.14
N ALA A 93 1.36 -5.30 17.43
CA ALA A 93 2.71 -5.80 17.71
C ALA A 93 3.78 -4.70 17.51
N ALA A 94 3.65 -3.91 16.43
CA ALA A 94 4.54 -2.80 16.10
C ALA A 94 4.49 -1.70 17.17
N LEU A 95 3.29 -1.21 17.48
CA LEU A 95 3.10 -0.14 18.47
C LEU A 95 3.48 -0.58 19.87
N ASN A 96 3.11 -1.79 20.29
CA ASN A 96 3.49 -2.32 21.60
C ASN A 96 5.01 -2.42 21.73
N ARG A 97 5.70 -2.86 20.69
CA ARG A 97 7.18 -2.93 20.65
C ARG A 97 7.82 -1.55 20.64
N TYR A 98 7.22 -0.60 19.92
CA TYR A 98 7.75 0.75 19.78
C TYR A 98 7.53 1.61 21.01
N LEU A 99 6.32 1.61 21.58
CA LEU A 99 5.88 2.43 22.70
C LEU A 99 6.13 1.78 24.07
N ASN A 100 6.33 0.45 24.10
CA ASN A 100 6.39 -0.35 25.33
C ASN A 100 5.14 -0.15 26.24
N ASN A 101 3.97 0.01 25.61
CA ASN A 101 2.71 0.24 26.30
C ASN A 101 1.55 -0.40 25.51
N ARG A 102 0.98 -1.49 26.06
CA ARG A 102 -0.09 -2.24 25.43
C ARG A 102 -1.40 -1.46 25.23
N TRP A 103 -1.69 -0.53 26.14
CA TRP A 103 -2.92 0.25 26.06
C TRP A 103 -2.86 1.31 24.98
N LEU A 104 -1.71 1.98 24.82
CA LEU A 104 -1.49 2.89 23.69
C LEU A 104 -1.47 2.13 22.38
N ALA A 105 -0.88 0.92 22.34
CA ALA A 105 -0.92 0.06 21.17
C ALA A 105 -2.36 -0.33 20.81
N LEU A 106 -3.18 -0.71 21.78
CA LEU A 106 -4.59 -1.01 21.56
C LEU A 106 -5.37 0.23 21.07
N GLY A 107 -5.11 1.41 21.63
CA GLY A 107 -5.67 2.68 21.14
C GLY A 107 -5.36 2.94 19.68
N GLY A 108 -4.11 2.68 19.23
CA GLY A 108 -3.71 2.79 17.82
C GLY A 108 -4.43 1.78 16.93
N VAL A 109 -4.61 0.54 17.39
CA VAL A 109 -5.40 -0.48 16.66
C VAL A 109 -6.85 -0.06 16.52
N LEU A 110 -7.47 0.47 17.58
CA LEU A 110 -8.85 0.95 17.53
C LEU A 110 -9.00 2.14 16.58
N LEU A 111 -8.06 3.10 16.60
CA LEU A 111 -8.06 4.22 15.66
C LEU A 111 -8.07 3.74 14.20
N VAL A 112 -7.21 2.78 13.85
CA VAL A 112 -7.15 2.26 12.47
C VAL A 112 -8.35 1.37 12.18
N GLY A 113 -8.69 0.45 13.08
CA GLY A 113 -9.79 -0.52 12.87
C GLY A 113 -11.17 0.13 12.78
N LEU A 114 -11.37 1.28 13.42
CA LEU A 114 -12.59 2.07 13.36
C LEU A 114 -12.57 3.14 12.27
N LEU A 115 -11.47 3.29 11.52
CA LEU A 115 -11.41 4.17 10.36
C LEU A 115 -12.35 3.63 9.29
N PRO A 116 -13.38 4.39 8.88
CA PRO A 116 -14.38 3.88 7.93
C PRO A 116 -13.79 3.45 6.60
N GLN A 117 -12.79 4.16 6.08
CA GLN A 117 -12.09 3.76 4.86
C GLN A 117 -11.37 2.42 5.02
N PHE A 118 -10.75 2.16 6.16
CA PHE A 118 -10.11 0.87 6.43
C PHE A 118 -11.13 -0.27 6.49
N ALA A 119 -12.28 -0.04 7.14
CA ALA A 119 -13.36 -1.01 7.19
C ALA A 119 -13.97 -1.28 5.80
N PHE A 120 -14.06 -0.26 4.95
CA PHE A 120 -14.51 -0.38 3.57
C PHE A 120 -13.52 -1.20 2.74
N ILE A 121 -12.21 -0.91 2.81
CA ILE A 121 -11.15 -1.71 2.16
C ILE A 121 -11.20 -3.17 2.61
N ALA A 122 -11.43 -3.45 3.89
CA ALA A 122 -11.55 -4.81 4.42
C ALA A 122 -12.80 -5.56 3.92
N SER A 123 -13.81 -4.84 3.43
CA SER A 123 -15.12 -5.42 3.10
C SER A 123 -15.30 -5.79 1.64
N HIS A 124 -14.44 -5.38 0.74
CA HIS A 124 -14.48 -5.71 -0.68
C HIS A 124 -13.13 -6.18 -1.22
N LEU A 125 -13.12 -6.84 -2.37
CA LEU A 125 -11.91 -7.28 -3.05
C LEU A 125 -11.21 -6.08 -3.67
N ASN A 126 -9.95 -5.86 -3.28
CA ASN A 126 -9.09 -4.76 -3.77
C ASN A 126 -7.61 -5.08 -3.55
N ASP A 127 -6.72 -4.31 -4.15
CA ASP A 127 -5.28 -4.42 -3.96
C ASP A 127 -4.74 -3.57 -2.78
N ASP A 128 -5.55 -2.66 -2.22
CA ASP A 128 -5.17 -1.81 -1.09
C ASP A 128 -4.98 -2.59 0.20
N SER A 129 -5.80 -3.62 0.44
CA SER A 129 -5.67 -4.51 1.59
C SER A 129 -4.28 -5.19 1.63
N ALA A 130 -3.77 -5.62 0.48
CA ALA A 130 -2.44 -6.21 0.35
C ALA A 130 -1.33 -5.16 0.54
N ALA A 131 -1.50 -3.95 0.02
CA ALA A 131 -0.55 -2.86 0.18
C ALA A 131 -0.41 -2.45 1.65
N ILE A 132 -1.54 -2.21 2.34
CA ILE A 132 -1.57 -1.82 3.75
C ILE A 132 -0.95 -2.92 4.63
N PHE A 133 -1.30 -4.19 4.38
CA PHE A 133 -0.70 -5.31 5.09
C PHE A 133 0.81 -5.37 4.91
N SER A 134 1.29 -5.33 3.67
CA SER A 134 2.71 -5.48 3.34
C SER A 134 3.56 -4.34 3.91
N VAL A 135 3.11 -3.09 3.77
CA VAL A 135 3.78 -1.91 4.33
C VAL A 135 3.79 -1.97 5.86
N THR A 136 2.67 -2.35 6.49
CA THR A 136 2.61 -2.49 7.95
C THR A 136 3.56 -3.58 8.45
N PHE A 137 3.66 -4.71 7.74
CA PHE A 137 4.58 -5.78 8.07
C PHE A 137 6.05 -5.32 7.91
N LEU A 138 6.35 -4.57 6.87
CA LEU A 138 7.66 -3.96 6.67
C LEU A 138 8.01 -2.99 7.82
N ILE A 139 7.11 -2.09 8.19
CA ILE A 139 7.29 -1.17 9.32
C ILE A 139 7.54 -1.95 10.63
N TYR A 140 6.79 -3.03 10.88
CA TYR A 140 7.03 -3.90 12.03
C TYR A 140 8.45 -4.49 12.02
N CYS A 141 8.93 -4.98 10.87
CA CYS A 141 10.30 -5.48 10.75
C CYS A 141 11.34 -4.39 11.01
N LEU A 142 11.13 -3.18 10.48
CA LEU A 142 12.03 -2.04 10.72
C LEU A 142 12.05 -1.61 12.19
N ILE A 143 10.91 -1.62 12.88
CA ILE A 143 10.85 -1.38 14.34
C ILE A 143 11.65 -2.44 15.09
N ARG A 144 11.59 -3.68 14.67
CA ARG A 144 12.40 -4.76 15.27
C ARG A 144 13.89 -4.55 15.02
N LEU A 145 14.30 -4.16 13.82
CA LEU A 145 15.70 -3.82 13.53
C LEU A 145 16.20 -2.63 14.35
N LEU A 146 15.32 -1.67 14.67
CA LEU A 146 15.64 -0.54 15.53
C LEU A 146 15.82 -0.95 17.01
N ARG A 147 14.99 -1.90 17.50
CA ARG A 147 14.86 -2.23 18.92
C ARG A 147 15.56 -3.51 19.36
N ASP A 148 15.71 -4.47 18.46
CA ASP A 148 16.20 -5.81 18.76
C ASP A 148 17.61 -6.03 18.20
N PRO A 149 18.37 -7.00 18.74
CA PRO A 149 19.58 -7.48 18.08
C PRO A 149 19.28 -7.98 16.67
N VAL A 150 20.14 -7.66 15.73
CA VAL A 150 20.00 -8.09 14.32
C VAL A 150 20.31 -9.58 14.21
N LYS A 151 19.26 -10.40 14.16
CA LYS A 151 19.35 -11.86 13.98
C LYS A 151 19.13 -12.22 12.50
N PRO A 152 19.73 -13.33 12.01
CA PRO A 152 19.52 -13.82 10.65
C PRO A 152 18.02 -13.98 10.27
N SER A 153 17.22 -14.52 11.18
CA SER A 153 15.77 -14.67 10.98
C SER A 153 15.04 -13.33 10.79
N LEU A 154 15.47 -12.27 11.47
CA LEU A 154 14.90 -10.94 11.31
C LEU A 154 15.29 -10.32 9.96
N VAL A 155 16.51 -10.55 9.50
CA VAL A 155 16.98 -10.09 8.19
C VAL A 155 16.18 -10.80 7.08
N LEU A 156 16.04 -12.13 7.16
CA LEU A 156 15.21 -12.89 6.23
C LEU A 156 13.75 -12.38 6.22
N LEU A 157 13.16 -12.19 7.41
CA LEU A 157 11.79 -11.72 7.56
C LEU A 157 11.61 -10.32 6.96
N THR A 158 12.61 -9.44 7.12
CA THR A 158 12.61 -8.10 6.50
C THR A 158 12.67 -8.22 4.97
N GLY A 159 13.47 -9.14 4.44
CA GLY A 159 13.48 -9.46 3.02
C GLY A 159 12.10 -9.93 2.52
N VAL A 160 11.46 -10.84 3.24
CA VAL A 160 10.09 -11.29 2.92
C VAL A 160 9.11 -10.11 2.92
N ALA A 161 9.19 -9.22 3.90
CA ALA A 161 8.33 -8.04 3.95
C ALA A 161 8.54 -7.10 2.76
N ILE A 162 9.79 -6.87 2.32
CA ILE A 162 10.13 -6.13 1.10
C ILE A 162 9.53 -6.82 -0.14
N GLY A 163 9.69 -8.14 -0.25
CA GLY A 163 9.11 -8.92 -1.34
C GLY A 163 7.58 -8.82 -1.39
N LEU A 164 6.90 -8.86 -0.25
CA LEU A 164 5.45 -8.67 -0.16
C LEU A 164 5.03 -7.26 -0.60
N VAL A 165 5.82 -6.21 -0.28
CA VAL A 165 5.55 -4.85 -0.79
C VAL A 165 5.65 -4.84 -2.31
N ILE A 166 6.68 -5.48 -2.90
CA ILE A 166 6.82 -5.60 -4.35
C ILE A 166 5.62 -6.31 -4.96
N LEU A 167 5.11 -7.35 -4.32
CA LEU A 167 4.00 -8.18 -4.79
C LEU A 167 2.61 -7.56 -4.54
N SER A 168 2.49 -6.44 -3.79
CA SER A 168 1.20 -5.91 -3.33
C SER A 168 0.58 -4.89 -4.28
N LYS A 169 1.21 -3.73 -4.45
CA LYS A 169 0.72 -2.61 -5.27
C LYS A 169 1.85 -1.65 -5.59
N PHE A 170 1.89 -1.10 -6.82
CA PHE A 170 2.95 -0.16 -7.22
C PHE A 170 3.03 1.08 -6.32
N THR A 171 1.90 1.58 -5.82
CA THR A 171 1.89 2.74 -4.91
C THR A 171 2.60 2.47 -3.59
N ALA A 172 2.64 1.22 -3.12
CA ALA A 172 3.37 0.83 -1.92
C ALA A 172 4.90 0.87 -2.11
N TRP A 173 5.41 0.85 -3.36
CA TRP A 173 6.84 0.86 -3.64
C TRP A 173 7.54 2.16 -3.22
N VAL A 174 6.79 3.23 -2.99
CA VAL A 174 7.31 4.47 -2.39
C VAL A 174 8.02 4.22 -1.06
N PHE A 175 7.64 3.17 -0.33
CA PHE A 175 8.30 2.79 0.92
C PHE A 175 9.66 2.10 0.72
N LEU A 176 9.98 1.57 -0.46
CA LEU A 176 11.23 0.84 -0.71
C LEU A 176 12.51 1.70 -0.58
N PRO A 177 12.60 2.91 -1.16
CA PRO A 177 13.75 3.79 -0.97
C PRO A 177 13.98 4.14 0.50
N VAL A 178 12.91 4.47 1.22
CA VAL A 178 12.95 4.77 2.66
C VAL A 178 13.40 3.55 3.47
N THR A 179 12.95 2.36 3.07
CA THR A 179 13.40 1.09 3.68
C THR A 179 14.88 0.85 3.44
N GLY A 180 15.37 1.07 2.21
CA GLY A 180 16.79 0.95 1.90
C GLY A 180 17.65 1.85 2.80
N LEU A 181 17.24 3.10 2.97
CA LEU A 181 17.91 4.04 3.89
C LEU A 181 17.82 3.57 5.35
N ALA A 182 16.66 3.08 5.80
CA ALA A 182 16.50 2.55 7.15
C ALA A 182 17.39 1.32 7.40
N LEU A 183 17.54 0.43 6.42
CA LEU A 183 18.44 -0.72 6.52
C LEU A 183 19.90 -0.28 6.66
N VAL A 184 20.36 0.67 5.88
CA VAL A 184 21.73 1.22 5.99
C VAL A 184 21.97 1.82 7.38
N LEU A 185 20.99 2.50 7.94
CA LEU A 185 21.15 3.23 9.21
C LEU A 185 20.99 2.31 10.45
N PHE A 186 20.13 1.32 10.40
CA PHE A 186 19.74 0.53 11.56
C PHE A 186 20.18 -0.93 11.52
N ALA A 187 20.24 -1.57 10.35
CA ALA A 187 20.71 -2.94 10.21
C ALA A 187 22.25 -2.97 10.25
N ARG A 188 22.81 -3.04 11.45
CA ARG A 188 24.25 -3.19 11.66
C ARG A 188 24.57 -4.63 12.04
N PRO A 189 24.80 -5.54 11.07
CA PRO A 189 25.24 -6.89 11.37
C PRO A 189 26.63 -6.84 12.00
N GLU A 190 26.97 -7.87 12.77
CA GLU A 190 28.32 -8.06 13.32
C GLU A 190 29.37 -8.03 12.20
N ALA A 191 30.55 -7.51 12.50
CA ALA A 191 31.66 -7.43 11.55
C ALA A 191 31.91 -8.80 10.90
N GLY A 192 32.01 -8.83 9.58
CA GLY A 192 32.17 -10.06 8.79
C GLY A 192 30.89 -10.81 8.38
N ARG A 193 29.72 -10.46 8.92
CA ARG A 193 28.43 -11.13 8.57
C ARG A 193 27.55 -10.33 7.60
N TRP A 194 28.00 -9.20 7.12
CA TRP A 194 27.18 -8.33 6.27
C TRP A 194 26.85 -8.96 4.90
N ILE A 195 27.80 -9.72 4.28
CA ILE A 195 27.52 -10.43 3.02
C ILE A 195 26.41 -11.48 3.24
N PHE A 196 26.53 -12.28 4.30
CA PHE A 196 25.51 -13.25 4.65
C PHE A 196 24.14 -12.58 4.88
N SER A 197 24.12 -11.42 5.52
CA SER A 197 22.89 -10.66 5.74
C SER A 197 22.29 -10.15 4.43
N ILE A 198 23.09 -9.69 3.47
CA ILE A 198 22.61 -9.27 2.14
C ILE A 198 22.04 -10.46 1.38
N VAL A 199 22.73 -11.60 1.37
CA VAL A 199 22.23 -12.81 0.73
C VAL A 199 20.90 -13.24 1.34
N LEU A 200 20.81 -13.24 2.66
CA LEU A 200 19.60 -13.65 3.38
C LEU A 200 18.43 -12.68 3.12
N LEU A 201 18.71 -11.37 3.05
CA LEU A 201 17.74 -10.36 2.65
C LEU A 201 17.23 -10.62 1.22
N GLY A 202 18.15 -10.88 0.28
CA GLY A 202 17.82 -11.22 -1.11
C GLY A 202 16.96 -12.45 -1.24
N VAL A 203 17.30 -13.53 -0.51
CA VAL A 203 16.47 -14.74 -0.43
C VAL A 203 15.08 -14.41 0.10
N GLY A 204 14.99 -13.61 1.17
CA GLY A 204 13.71 -13.15 1.69
C GLY A 204 12.88 -12.38 0.66
N ILE A 205 13.50 -11.47 -0.10
CA ILE A 205 12.83 -10.70 -1.16
C ILE A 205 12.26 -11.65 -2.23
N ILE A 206 13.05 -12.63 -2.66
CA ILE A 206 12.60 -13.62 -3.65
C ILE A 206 11.41 -14.41 -3.11
N LEU A 207 11.50 -14.93 -1.88
CA LEU A 207 10.43 -15.71 -1.24
C LEU A 207 9.16 -14.87 -1.04
N GLY A 208 9.29 -13.60 -0.67
CA GLY A 208 8.15 -12.70 -0.41
C GLY A 208 7.41 -12.25 -1.66
N GLY A 209 8.10 -12.12 -2.81
CA GLY A 209 7.41 -11.61 -4.01
C GLY A 209 8.33 -11.28 -5.17
N GLY A 210 9.65 -11.26 -4.99
CA GLY A 210 10.60 -11.01 -6.08
C GLY A 210 10.50 -12.02 -7.22
N TRP A 211 9.99 -13.22 -6.97
CA TRP A 211 9.71 -14.23 -7.98
C TRP A 211 8.75 -13.75 -9.08
N TRP A 212 7.84 -12.81 -8.76
CA TRP A 212 6.91 -12.24 -9.73
C TRP A 212 7.65 -11.45 -10.81
N ILE A 213 8.68 -10.71 -10.45
CA ILE A 213 9.56 -10.05 -11.43
C ILE A 213 10.25 -11.10 -12.34
N GLY A 214 10.72 -12.20 -11.76
CA GLY A 214 11.28 -13.32 -12.53
C GLY A 214 10.27 -13.96 -13.47
N PHE A 215 9.03 -14.15 -13.03
CA PHE A 215 7.93 -14.62 -13.86
C PHE A 215 7.66 -13.67 -15.05
N ASN A 216 7.64 -12.36 -14.80
CA ASN A 216 7.43 -11.37 -15.84
C ASN A 216 8.57 -11.37 -16.86
N ILE A 217 9.83 -11.41 -16.39
CA ILE A 217 11.00 -11.51 -17.28
C ILE A 217 10.95 -12.77 -18.14
N TRP A 218 10.52 -13.90 -17.56
CA TRP A 218 10.40 -15.17 -18.28
C TRP A 218 9.39 -15.10 -19.44
N HIS A 219 8.25 -14.45 -19.22
CA HIS A 219 7.17 -14.40 -20.23
C HIS A 219 7.28 -13.21 -21.18
N TYR A 220 7.80 -12.05 -20.71
CA TYR A 220 7.77 -10.78 -21.44
C TYR A 220 9.17 -10.22 -21.77
N GLY A 221 10.23 -10.90 -21.31
CA GLY A 221 11.61 -10.48 -21.51
C GLY A 221 12.12 -9.46 -20.51
N TRP A 222 13.44 -9.21 -20.57
CA TRP A 222 14.13 -8.28 -19.68
C TRP A 222 13.72 -6.80 -19.84
N ASN A 223 13.11 -6.46 -20.94
CA ASN A 223 12.64 -5.11 -21.25
C ASN A 223 11.25 -4.78 -20.68
N ASP A 224 10.55 -5.80 -20.12
CA ASP A 224 9.23 -5.57 -19.51
C ASP A 224 9.00 -6.28 -18.17
N PRO A 225 9.91 -6.13 -17.17
CA PRO A 225 9.79 -6.79 -15.87
C PRO A 225 8.60 -6.30 -15.05
N LEU A 226 8.02 -5.14 -15.39
CA LEU A 226 6.90 -4.49 -14.68
C LEU A 226 5.60 -4.46 -15.49
N LEU A 227 5.59 -5.10 -16.66
CA LEU A 227 4.43 -5.24 -17.55
C LEU A 227 3.88 -3.91 -18.10
N PHE A 228 4.75 -2.89 -18.23
CA PHE A 228 4.35 -1.60 -18.79
C PHE A 228 4.18 -1.65 -20.31
N ASN A 229 5.10 -2.31 -21.02
CA ASN A 229 5.04 -2.40 -22.49
C ASN A 229 3.86 -3.24 -22.95
N ILE A 230 3.62 -4.40 -22.31
CA ILE A 230 2.43 -5.20 -22.61
C ILE A 230 1.14 -4.45 -22.23
N GLY A 231 1.15 -3.69 -21.14
CA GLY A 231 0.03 -2.84 -20.74
C GLY A 231 -0.27 -1.76 -21.78
N GLU A 232 0.75 -1.11 -22.35
CA GLU A 232 0.61 -0.12 -23.42
C GLU A 232 0.07 -0.75 -24.69
N THR A 233 0.57 -1.93 -25.05
CA THR A 233 0.09 -2.70 -26.22
C THR A 233 -1.39 -3.03 -26.10
N LEU A 234 -1.83 -3.52 -24.94
CA LEU A 234 -3.25 -3.80 -24.69
C LEU A 234 -4.09 -2.52 -24.69
N SER A 235 -3.59 -1.45 -24.07
CA SER A 235 -4.27 -0.18 -24.08
C SER A 235 -4.50 0.32 -25.50
N THR A 236 -3.49 0.23 -26.37
CA THR A 236 -3.62 0.62 -27.78
C THR A 236 -4.62 -0.27 -28.54
N GLN A 237 -4.65 -1.57 -28.25
CA GLN A 237 -5.50 -2.53 -28.95
C GLN A 237 -6.98 -2.46 -28.53
N TYR A 238 -7.25 -2.25 -27.23
CA TYR A 238 -8.59 -2.37 -26.65
C TYR A 238 -9.18 -1.05 -26.18
N LEU A 239 -8.49 0.08 -26.38
CA LEU A 239 -8.96 1.40 -26.00
C LEU A 239 -10.27 1.76 -26.73
N THR A 240 -11.32 2.01 -25.96
CA THR A 240 -12.61 2.48 -26.46
C THR A 240 -12.98 3.86 -25.96
N VAL A 241 -12.23 4.39 -24.98
CA VAL A 241 -12.41 5.72 -24.42
C VAL A 241 -11.67 6.74 -25.28
N ASP A 242 -12.33 7.86 -25.57
CA ASP A 242 -11.70 9.01 -26.20
C ASP A 242 -10.82 9.74 -25.17
N LEU A 243 -9.51 9.47 -25.20
CA LEU A 243 -8.55 10.07 -24.25
C LEU A 243 -8.44 11.60 -24.35
N ASP A 244 -8.83 12.19 -25.49
CA ASP A 244 -8.82 13.66 -25.64
C ASP A 244 -9.88 14.31 -24.77
N ARG A 245 -10.96 13.58 -24.46
CA ARG A 245 -12.03 14.03 -23.56
C ARG A 245 -11.75 13.77 -22.07
N VAL A 246 -10.73 13.00 -21.77
CA VAL A 246 -10.34 12.75 -20.39
C VAL A 246 -9.65 14.00 -19.84
N ARG A 247 -10.29 14.60 -18.82
CA ARG A 247 -9.78 15.80 -18.15
C ARG A 247 -8.60 15.45 -17.25
N SER A 248 -7.56 16.30 -17.25
CA SER A 248 -6.51 16.25 -16.23
C SER A 248 -6.09 17.70 -15.88
N PHE A 249 -5.65 17.92 -14.65
CA PHE A 249 -5.20 19.25 -14.23
C PHE A 249 -4.07 19.78 -15.11
N ALA A 250 -3.15 18.91 -15.53
CA ALA A 250 -2.05 19.27 -16.44
C ALA A 250 -2.57 19.70 -17.81
N LYS A 251 -3.56 19.02 -18.41
CA LYS A 251 -4.18 19.40 -19.69
C LYS A 251 -4.94 20.72 -19.59
N GLU A 252 -5.51 21.02 -18.43
CA GLU A 252 -6.22 22.29 -18.15
C GLU A 252 -5.26 23.43 -17.84
N GLY A 253 -3.94 23.21 -17.85
CA GLY A 253 -2.94 24.25 -17.60
C GLY A 253 -2.79 24.62 -16.13
N ILE A 254 -3.36 23.84 -15.21
CA ILE A 254 -3.23 24.06 -13.76
C ILE A 254 -1.85 23.60 -13.31
N SER A 255 -1.09 24.47 -12.64
CA SER A 255 0.20 24.09 -12.09
C SER A 255 0.05 23.20 -10.85
N LEU A 256 1.06 22.32 -10.61
CA LEU A 256 1.12 21.51 -9.39
C LEU A 256 1.11 22.39 -8.12
N ALA A 257 1.72 23.57 -8.19
CA ALA A 257 1.73 24.54 -7.11
C ALA A 257 0.33 25.11 -6.84
N ASP A 258 -0.44 25.44 -7.87
CA ASP A 258 -1.81 25.92 -7.70
C ASP A 258 -2.72 24.83 -7.14
N LEU A 259 -2.54 23.58 -7.60
CA LEU A 259 -3.30 22.43 -7.09
C LEU A 259 -3.15 22.29 -5.57
N ILE A 260 -1.91 22.39 -5.06
CA ILE A 260 -1.62 22.21 -3.63
C ILE A 260 -1.83 23.50 -2.84
N LEU A 261 -1.18 24.61 -3.23
CA LEU A 261 -1.12 25.81 -2.40
C LEU A 261 -2.42 26.62 -2.42
N ARG A 262 -3.17 26.54 -3.52
CA ARG A 262 -4.47 27.21 -3.66
C ARG A 262 -5.65 26.27 -3.47
N ASN A 263 -5.38 24.98 -3.18
CA ASN A 263 -6.42 23.96 -3.06
C ASN A 263 -7.39 23.99 -4.26
N TYR A 264 -6.82 24.04 -5.48
CA TYR A 264 -7.60 24.17 -6.69
C TYR A 264 -8.62 23.03 -6.81
N ASP A 265 -9.85 23.37 -7.15
CA ASP A 265 -10.98 22.44 -7.25
C ASP A 265 -11.22 21.59 -5.97
N HIS A 266 -10.90 22.16 -4.79
CA HIS A 266 -10.99 21.48 -3.49
C HIS A 266 -10.17 20.18 -3.40
N PHE A 267 -9.08 20.07 -4.16
CA PHE A 267 -8.26 18.86 -4.26
C PHE A 267 -7.81 18.30 -2.90
N LEU A 268 -7.29 19.17 -2.01
CA LEU A 268 -6.84 18.74 -0.69
C LEU A 268 -8.01 18.33 0.21
N ASP A 269 -9.12 19.05 0.14
CA ASP A 269 -10.31 18.75 0.94
C ASP A 269 -10.90 17.39 0.54
N GLU A 270 -11.06 17.14 -0.76
CA GLU A 270 -11.59 15.89 -1.27
C GLU A 270 -10.62 14.72 -1.01
N THR A 271 -9.31 14.93 -1.15
CA THR A 271 -8.28 13.94 -0.80
C THR A 271 -8.36 13.57 0.68
N LEU A 272 -8.51 14.56 1.57
CA LEU A 272 -8.66 14.32 3.01
C LEU A 272 -9.95 13.55 3.31
N VAL A 273 -11.06 13.99 2.74
CA VAL A 273 -12.37 13.34 2.91
C VAL A 273 -12.32 11.89 2.44
N ALA A 274 -11.74 11.64 1.26
CA ALA A 274 -11.62 10.30 0.70
C ALA A 274 -10.68 9.40 1.52
N SER A 275 -9.60 9.95 2.10
CA SER A 275 -8.68 9.19 2.98
C SER A 275 -9.34 8.70 4.27
N ILE A 276 -10.28 9.48 4.82
CA ILE A 276 -11.00 9.13 6.04
C ILE A 276 -12.20 8.22 5.75
N GLY A 277 -12.94 8.51 4.69
CA GLY A 277 -14.06 7.69 4.26
C GLY A 277 -15.01 8.45 3.35
N ASN A 278 -14.87 8.22 2.07
CA ASN A 278 -15.85 8.56 1.04
C ASN A 278 -16.18 7.27 0.30
N LEU A 279 -17.24 6.60 0.72
CA LEU A 279 -17.53 5.21 0.41
C LEU A 279 -18.40 5.11 -0.85
N ASP A 280 -18.56 3.89 -1.38
CA ASP A 280 -19.45 3.56 -2.51
C ASP A 280 -19.24 4.50 -3.72
N TRP A 281 -18.09 4.38 -4.41
CA TRP A 281 -17.73 5.23 -5.55
C TRP A 281 -17.77 6.73 -5.21
N LEU A 282 -17.32 7.10 -4.02
CA LEU A 282 -17.26 8.47 -3.51
C LEU A 282 -18.65 9.13 -3.31
N ARG A 283 -19.70 8.33 -3.12
CA ARG A 283 -21.08 8.82 -2.96
C ARG A 283 -21.54 8.96 -1.51
N LEU A 284 -21.01 8.11 -0.62
CA LEU A 284 -21.42 8.07 0.78
C LEU A 284 -20.39 8.77 1.65
N ARG A 285 -20.66 10.02 2.01
CA ARG A 285 -19.86 10.78 2.96
C ARG A 285 -20.25 10.46 4.41
N LEU A 286 -19.28 10.55 5.29
CA LEU A 286 -19.46 10.36 6.72
C LEU A 286 -20.05 11.60 7.39
N GLY A 287 -20.39 11.48 8.68
CA GLY A 287 -20.75 12.63 9.51
C GLY A 287 -19.54 13.48 9.88
N LEU A 288 -19.80 14.77 10.16
CA LEU A 288 -18.77 15.73 10.56
C LEU A 288 -17.89 15.25 11.75
N PRO A 289 -18.41 14.59 12.80
CA PRO A 289 -17.59 14.16 13.93
C PRO A 289 -16.46 13.19 13.54
N GLN A 290 -16.70 12.28 12.59
CA GLN A 290 -15.69 11.33 12.10
C GLN A 290 -14.57 12.08 11.37
N TYR A 291 -14.90 12.99 10.48
CA TYR A 291 -13.91 13.80 9.79
C TYR A 291 -13.08 14.65 10.76
N LEU A 292 -13.71 15.31 11.74
CA LEU A 292 -13.01 16.10 12.74
C LEU A 292 -12.04 15.24 13.57
N LEU A 293 -12.48 14.06 14.01
CA LEU A 293 -11.62 13.14 14.78
C LEU A 293 -10.36 12.76 14.00
N TYR A 294 -10.53 12.22 12.80
CA TYR A 294 -9.39 11.71 12.03
C TYR A 294 -8.51 12.82 11.45
N THR A 295 -9.09 13.96 11.05
CA THR A 295 -8.31 15.14 10.67
C THR A 295 -7.44 15.63 11.85
N THR A 296 -8.00 15.68 13.05
CA THR A 296 -7.24 16.06 14.26
C THR A 296 -6.06 15.11 14.47
N VAL A 297 -6.28 13.79 14.36
CA VAL A 297 -5.19 12.78 14.49
C VAL A 297 -4.12 12.98 13.42
N LEU A 298 -4.51 13.22 12.17
CA LEU A 298 -3.58 13.46 11.07
C LEU A 298 -2.76 14.75 11.28
N VAL A 299 -3.40 15.84 11.71
CA VAL A 299 -2.71 17.11 12.01
C VAL A 299 -1.72 16.93 13.16
N ILE A 300 -2.11 16.25 14.24
CA ILE A 300 -1.20 15.95 15.36
C ILE A 300 0.00 15.14 14.86
N GLY A 301 -0.23 14.13 14.04
CA GLY A 301 0.84 13.32 13.44
C GLY A 301 1.78 14.14 12.54
N ALA A 302 1.23 15.00 11.70
CA ALA A 302 2.00 15.85 10.81
C ALA A 302 2.87 16.89 11.56
N VAL A 303 2.37 17.41 12.68
CA VAL A 303 3.09 18.40 13.49
C VAL A 303 4.10 17.75 14.46
N TYR A 304 3.85 16.51 14.87
CA TYR A 304 4.66 15.81 15.88
C TYR A 304 6.15 15.72 15.53
N VAL A 305 6.48 15.27 14.32
CA VAL A 305 7.89 15.10 13.90
C VAL A 305 8.63 16.43 13.80
N PRO A 306 8.10 17.49 13.13
CA PRO A 306 8.71 18.82 13.15
C PRO A 306 8.93 19.40 14.55
N VAL A 307 7.94 19.27 15.44
CA VAL A 307 8.06 19.76 16.83
C VAL A 307 9.16 19.01 17.59
N ARG A 308 9.28 17.71 17.41
CA ARG A 308 10.39 16.94 17.99
C ARG A 308 11.75 17.37 17.47
N TRP A 309 11.88 17.64 16.17
CA TRP A 309 13.13 18.17 15.61
C TRP A 309 13.49 19.54 16.20
N LEU A 310 12.51 20.43 16.34
CA LEU A 310 12.72 21.72 17.00
C LEU A 310 13.19 21.54 18.45
N GLY A 311 12.58 20.60 19.18
CA GLY A 311 12.99 20.26 20.55
C GLY A 311 14.43 19.75 20.63
N VAL A 312 14.86 18.88 19.70
CA VAL A 312 16.25 18.41 19.62
C VAL A 312 17.22 19.54 19.27
N LEU A 313 16.86 20.39 18.31
CA LEU A 313 17.67 21.55 17.92
C LEU A 313 17.89 22.48 19.14
N LEU A 314 16.83 22.84 19.85
CA LEU A 314 16.91 23.69 21.04
C LEU A 314 17.71 23.05 22.17
N ALA A 315 17.58 21.74 22.38
CA ALA A 315 18.39 20.99 23.34
C ALA A 315 19.88 21.01 22.97
N THR A 316 20.21 20.81 21.69
CA THR A 316 21.59 20.87 21.20
C THR A 316 22.20 22.25 21.40
N ILE A 317 21.47 23.32 21.11
CA ILE A 317 21.92 24.71 21.32
C ILE A 317 22.20 24.96 22.82
N ARG A 318 21.42 24.34 23.71
CA ARG A 318 21.59 24.44 25.16
C ARG A 318 22.64 23.46 25.74
N GLY A 319 23.33 22.70 24.91
CA GLY A 319 24.30 21.69 25.34
C GLY A 319 23.71 20.45 26.02
N VAL A 320 22.38 20.24 25.89
CA VAL A 320 21.68 19.07 26.43
C VAL A 320 21.66 17.96 25.39
N ARG A 321 22.10 16.76 25.77
CA ARG A 321 22.09 15.60 24.86
C ARG A 321 20.68 15.09 24.60
N SER A 322 20.30 14.91 23.35
CA SER A 322 19.02 14.32 22.96
C SER A 322 18.92 12.85 23.38
N ASN A 323 17.78 12.45 23.95
CA ASN A 323 17.60 11.14 24.59
C ASN A 323 17.52 9.93 23.65
N ASP A 324 17.22 10.08 22.35
CA ASP A 324 17.18 8.95 21.41
C ASP A 324 17.22 9.40 19.92
N PRO A 325 18.42 9.68 19.37
CA PRO A 325 18.54 10.15 17.98
C PRO A 325 18.12 9.10 16.95
N ARG A 326 18.27 7.81 17.25
CA ARG A 326 17.86 6.72 16.34
C ARG A 326 16.35 6.67 16.19
N LYS A 327 15.63 6.84 17.29
CA LYS A 327 14.16 6.87 17.29
C LYS A 327 13.63 8.05 16.49
N LEU A 328 14.19 9.25 16.70
CA LEU A 328 13.81 10.44 15.95
C LEU A 328 14.09 10.28 14.45
N LEU A 329 15.24 9.70 14.08
CA LEU A 329 15.57 9.44 12.69
C LEU A 329 14.59 8.46 12.05
N PHE A 330 14.21 7.40 12.76
CA PHE A 330 13.21 6.44 12.30
C PHE A 330 11.83 7.09 12.08
N GLU A 331 11.36 7.90 13.02
CA GLU A 331 10.11 8.67 12.90
C GLU A 331 10.16 9.62 11.69
N SER A 332 11.32 10.26 11.46
CA SER A 332 11.53 11.13 10.30
C SER A 332 11.50 10.38 8.97
N LEU A 333 12.04 9.16 8.92
CA LEU A 333 11.94 8.32 7.73
C LEU A 333 10.52 7.91 7.42
N LEU A 334 9.72 7.56 8.43
CA LEU A 334 8.29 7.27 8.23
C LEU A 334 7.53 8.50 7.77
N PHE A 335 7.80 9.67 8.38
CA PHE A 335 7.19 10.93 7.95
C PHE A 335 7.55 11.26 6.50
N LEU A 336 8.82 11.09 6.12
CA LEU A 336 9.28 11.29 4.75
C LEU A 336 8.56 10.34 3.77
N ALA A 337 8.34 9.07 4.16
CA ALA A 337 7.60 8.13 3.32
C ALA A 337 6.15 8.58 3.08
N ILE A 338 5.48 9.13 4.11
CA ILE A 338 4.13 9.69 3.98
C ILE A 338 4.13 10.90 3.05
N VAL A 339 5.11 11.80 3.19
CA VAL A 339 5.25 12.96 2.32
C VAL A 339 5.50 12.54 0.86
N PHE A 340 6.37 11.55 0.63
CA PHE A 340 6.59 11.00 -0.71
C PHE A 340 5.33 10.36 -1.28
N GLN A 341 4.58 9.61 -0.47
CA GLN A 341 3.32 9.01 -0.91
C GLN A 341 2.31 10.08 -1.34
N PHE A 342 2.17 11.14 -0.55
CA PHE A 342 1.30 12.27 -0.90
C PHE A 342 1.73 12.95 -2.21
N PHE A 343 3.03 13.21 -2.40
CA PHE A 343 3.53 13.80 -3.63
C PHE A 343 3.36 12.89 -4.84
N ALA A 344 3.63 11.59 -4.70
CA ALA A 344 3.45 10.62 -5.78
C ALA A 344 1.97 10.53 -6.20
N TYR A 345 1.06 10.51 -5.23
CA TYR A 345 -0.38 10.57 -5.48
C TYR A 345 -0.78 11.87 -6.18
N THR A 346 -0.37 13.02 -5.66
CA THR A 346 -0.69 14.33 -6.23
C THR A 346 -0.16 14.46 -7.67
N LEU A 347 1.05 13.97 -7.95
CA LEU A 347 1.63 13.97 -9.28
C LEU A 347 0.84 13.07 -10.24
N TYR A 348 0.40 11.92 -9.75
CA TYR A 348 -0.43 10.99 -10.54
C TYR A 348 -1.77 11.65 -10.93
N GLU A 349 -2.50 12.23 -9.96
CA GLU A 349 -3.77 12.91 -10.19
C GLU A 349 -3.63 14.13 -11.10
N TRP A 350 -2.51 14.86 -11.00
CA TRP A 350 -2.21 16.01 -11.86
C TRP A 350 -2.03 15.62 -13.33
N ILE A 351 -1.33 14.48 -13.61
CA ILE A 351 -1.00 14.05 -14.98
C ILE A 351 -2.16 13.26 -15.61
N LYS A 352 -2.80 12.39 -14.82
CA LYS A 352 -3.80 11.44 -15.30
C LYS A 352 -5.21 12.04 -15.31
N GLU A 353 -6.22 11.21 -15.21
CA GLU A 353 -7.62 11.60 -15.12
C GLU A 353 -7.94 12.19 -13.75
N ILE A 354 -8.74 13.27 -13.71
CA ILE A 354 -9.21 13.86 -12.45
C ILE A 354 -10.19 12.89 -11.78
N GLN A 355 -9.71 12.13 -10.82
CA GLN A 355 -10.48 11.15 -10.05
C GLN A 355 -10.19 11.27 -8.55
N ILE A 356 -10.17 12.45 -7.98
CA ILE A 356 -9.74 12.69 -6.60
C ILE A 356 -10.20 11.57 -5.66
N GLN A 357 -9.30 10.61 -5.44
CA GLN A 357 -9.50 9.44 -4.58
C GLN A 357 -8.49 9.53 -3.44
N GLY A 358 -8.89 9.34 -2.24
CA GLY A 358 -8.01 9.38 -1.08
C GLY A 358 -7.10 8.18 -0.92
#